data_4d1738965ecaaf57f89e66a7310a2c46
#
_entry.id   4d1738965ecaaf57f89e66a7310a2c46
#
_cell.length_a   1.000
_cell.length_b   1.000
_cell.length_c   1.000
_cell.angle_alpha   90.00
_cell.angle_beta   90.00
_cell.angle_gamma   90.00
#
_symmetry.space_group_name_H-M   'P 1'
#
loop_
_entity.id
_entity.type
_entity.pdbx_description
1 polymer ?
#
loop_
_entity_poly.entity_id
_entity_poly.type
_entity_poly.pdbx_seq_one_letter_code
_entity_poly.pdbx_strand_id
1 'polypeptide(L)'
;MKQVRDVMNTDLITIEANLTFDNILKIMTEKGAGKLPVIDNGQLVGVVTRDDILVRQETAPLPPVIAFWDLLITLPENKEFKKKLKKLSGYIAKDIMSTDYLVVKQSDDLANVITQIVEQKYNYALVVENDSIEGIITKTDLIKKCFN
;
A
#
# COMPACT_ATOMS: atom_id res chain seq x y z
N MET A 1 24.15 16.52 -5.11
CA MET A 1 22.85 16.52 -4.40
C MET A 1 22.17 15.19 -4.61
N LYS A 2 21.56 14.67 -3.55
CA LYS A 2 20.85 13.41 -3.68
C LYS A 2 19.51 13.60 -4.38
N GLN A 3 19.20 12.67 -5.24
CA GLN A 3 17.94 12.60 -5.95
C GLN A 3 17.10 11.44 -5.41
N VAL A 4 15.82 11.47 -5.75
CA VAL A 4 14.87 10.41 -5.36
C VAL A 4 15.42 9.03 -5.72
N ARG A 5 16.01 8.88 -6.90
CA ARG A 5 16.55 7.59 -7.38
C ARG A 5 17.62 7.01 -6.46
N ASP A 6 18.32 7.85 -5.70
CA ASP A 6 19.41 7.41 -4.82
C ASP A 6 18.89 6.71 -3.55
N VAL A 7 17.63 6.93 -3.19
CA VAL A 7 17.06 6.42 -1.93
C VAL A 7 15.78 5.62 -2.13
N MET A 8 15.15 5.65 -3.29
CA MET A 8 13.90 4.93 -3.51
C MET A 8 14.08 3.42 -3.40
N ASN A 9 13.02 2.75 -2.94
CA ASN A 9 12.95 1.31 -2.92
C ASN A 9 12.28 0.84 -4.20
N THR A 10 12.97 0.01 -4.97
CA THR A 10 12.46 -0.52 -6.24
C THR A 10 11.89 -1.93 -6.11
N ASP A 11 12.01 -2.52 -4.93
CA ASP A 11 11.47 -3.84 -4.65
C ASP A 11 9.99 -3.71 -4.32
N LEU A 12 9.18 -3.57 -5.35
CA LEU A 12 7.75 -3.29 -5.24
C LEU A 12 6.91 -4.53 -5.47
N ILE A 13 5.83 -4.64 -4.71
CA ILE A 13 4.78 -5.60 -4.98
C ILE A 13 3.58 -4.81 -5.47
N THR A 14 3.21 -4.97 -6.74
CA THR A 14 2.06 -4.29 -7.33
C THR A 14 0.91 -5.27 -7.47
N ILE A 15 -0.31 -4.74 -7.52
CA ILE A 15 -1.51 -5.56 -7.71
C ILE A 15 -2.36 -4.97 -8.83
N GLU A 16 -3.15 -5.83 -9.45
CA GLU A 16 -4.10 -5.40 -10.48
C GLU A 16 -5.35 -4.79 -9.84
N ALA A 17 -5.98 -3.87 -10.56
CA ALA A 17 -7.17 -3.15 -10.08
C ALA A 17 -8.34 -4.08 -9.76
N ASN A 18 -8.40 -5.24 -10.39
CA ASN A 18 -9.48 -6.22 -10.21
C ASN A 18 -9.14 -7.32 -9.19
N LEU A 19 -8.00 -7.23 -8.51
CA LEU A 19 -7.65 -8.21 -7.49
C LEU A 19 -8.64 -8.13 -6.34
N THR A 20 -9.14 -9.30 -5.89
CA THR A 20 -10.14 -9.37 -4.84
C THR A 20 -9.58 -9.07 -3.45
N PHE A 21 -10.45 -8.61 -2.55
CA PHE A 21 -10.06 -8.21 -1.19
C PHE A 21 -9.34 -9.32 -0.43
N ASP A 22 -9.86 -10.54 -0.50
CA ASP A 22 -9.24 -11.70 0.17
C ASP A 22 -7.83 -11.99 -0.37
N ASN A 23 -7.63 -11.85 -1.66
CA ASN A 23 -6.30 -12.03 -2.26
C ASN A 23 -5.35 -10.88 -1.89
N ILE A 24 -5.86 -9.66 -1.76
CA ILE A 24 -5.07 -8.51 -1.28
C ILE A 24 -4.56 -8.79 0.13
N LEU A 25 -5.43 -9.24 1.03
CA LEU A 25 -5.05 -9.58 2.40
C LEU A 25 -3.98 -10.68 2.42
N LYS A 26 -4.15 -11.67 1.57
CA LYS A 26 -3.21 -12.78 1.45
C LYS A 26 -1.82 -12.29 1.04
N ILE A 27 -1.75 -11.40 0.05
CA ILE A 27 -0.49 -10.82 -0.38
C ILE A 27 0.16 -10.00 0.74
N MET A 28 -0.61 -9.16 1.42
CA MET A 28 -0.10 -8.37 2.54
C MET A 28 0.47 -9.26 3.65
N THR A 29 -0.21 -10.36 3.96
CA THR A 29 0.22 -11.29 4.98
C THR A 29 1.47 -12.06 4.57
N GLU A 30 1.45 -12.68 3.40
CA GLU A 30 2.54 -13.55 2.93
C GLU A 30 3.81 -12.78 2.60
N LYS A 31 3.67 -11.57 2.04
CA LYS A 31 4.81 -10.76 1.62
C LYS A 31 5.22 -9.71 2.64
N GLY A 32 4.43 -9.52 3.70
CA GLY A 32 4.68 -8.47 4.67
C GLY A 32 4.57 -7.06 4.08
N ALA A 33 3.84 -6.90 2.97
CA ALA A 33 3.74 -5.62 2.28
C ALA A 33 2.63 -4.77 2.88
N GLY A 34 2.96 -3.53 3.24
CA GLY A 34 1.98 -2.60 3.81
C GLY A 34 1.43 -1.57 2.83
N LYS A 35 2.00 -1.53 1.63
CA LYS A 35 1.59 -0.61 0.58
C LYS A 35 1.69 -1.34 -0.75
N LEU A 36 0.55 -1.45 -1.44
CA LEU A 36 0.44 -2.17 -2.71
C LEU A 36 -0.02 -1.20 -3.80
N PRO A 37 0.89 -0.71 -4.64
CA PRO A 37 0.47 0.09 -5.79
C PRO A 37 -0.47 -0.71 -6.69
N VAL A 38 -1.55 -0.05 -7.15
CA VAL A 38 -2.58 -0.66 -7.97
C VAL A 38 -2.37 -0.25 -9.42
N ILE A 39 -2.32 -1.25 -10.29
CA ILE A 39 -2.04 -1.07 -11.71
C ILE A 39 -3.29 -1.44 -12.53
N ASP A 40 -3.63 -0.61 -13.49
CA ASP A 40 -4.70 -0.89 -14.45
C ASP A 40 -4.16 -0.55 -15.84
N ASN A 41 -4.16 -1.53 -16.74
CA ASN A 41 -3.62 -1.38 -18.10
C ASN A 41 -2.18 -0.84 -18.10
N GLY A 42 -1.35 -1.32 -17.17
CA GLY A 42 0.05 -0.93 -17.06
C GLY A 42 0.30 0.41 -16.39
N GLN A 43 -0.76 1.11 -15.98
CA GLN A 43 -0.66 2.44 -15.37
C GLN A 43 -1.01 2.41 -13.90
N LEU A 44 -0.31 3.20 -13.11
CA LEU A 44 -0.62 3.38 -11.69
C LEU A 44 -1.94 4.13 -11.54
N VAL A 45 -2.91 3.52 -10.84
CA VAL A 45 -4.23 4.15 -10.62
C VAL A 45 -4.53 4.41 -9.15
N GLY A 46 -3.78 3.81 -8.23
CA GLY A 46 -4.01 3.99 -6.81
C GLY A 46 -3.02 3.20 -5.98
N VAL A 47 -3.27 3.15 -4.68
CA VAL A 47 -2.48 2.34 -3.74
C VAL A 47 -3.41 1.79 -2.66
N VAL A 48 -3.20 0.53 -2.29
CA VAL A 48 -3.88 -0.08 -1.15
C VAL A 48 -2.88 -0.14 0.00
N THR A 49 -3.25 0.47 1.12
CA THR A 49 -2.41 0.51 2.32
C THR A 49 -3.11 -0.23 3.46
N ARG A 50 -2.36 -0.46 4.55
CA ARG A 50 -2.95 -1.02 5.77
C ARG A 50 -4.08 -0.15 6.30
N ASP A 51 -3.97 1.17 6.16
CA ASP A 51 -5.03 2.08 6.60
C ASP A 51 -6.31 1.88 5.82
N ASP A 52 -6.21 1.60 4.52
CA ASP A 52 -7.39 1.30 3.69
C ASP A 52 -8.14 0.06 4.18
N ILE A 53 -7.40 -0.94 4.63
CA ILE A 53 -7.96 -2.16 5.20
C ILE A 53 -8.67 -1.86 6.54
N LEU A 54 -8.06 -1.02 7.37
CA LEU A 54 -8.65 -0.62 8.66
C LEU A 54 -9.93 0.18 8.48
N VAL A 55 -10.00 1.04 7.46
CA VAL A 55 -11.21 1.79 7.12
C VAL A 55 -12.33 0.83 6.75
N ARG A 56 -12.05 -0.22 5.98
CA ARG A 56 -13.05 -1.23 5.64
C ARG A 56 -13.55 -1.98 6.86
N GLN A 57 -12.73 -2.10 7.90
CA GLN A 57 -13.12 -2.71 9.15
C GLN A 57 -14.26 -1.95 9.84
N GLU A 58 -14.30 -0.63 9.69
CA GLU A 58 -15.38 0.21 10.25
C GLU A 58 -16.72 -0.05 9.57
N THR A 59 -16.70 -0.26 8.26
CA THR A 59 -17.92 -0.48 7.48
C THR A 59 -18.39 -1.93 7.51
N ALA A 60 -17.49 -2.87 7.75
CA ALA A 60 -17.78 -4.29 7.89
C ALA A 60 -17.06 -4.78 9.15
N PRO A 61 -17.78 -5.03 10.27
CA PRO A 61 -17.13 -5.29 11.57
C PRO A 61 -16.26 -6.55 11.54
N LEU A 62 -15.01 -6.33 11.18
CA LEU A 62 -13.96 -7.33 11.19
C LEU A 62 -13.12 -7.16 12.46
N PRO A 63 -12.44 -8.20 12.94
CA PRO A 63 -11.48 -8.06 14.03
C PRO A 63 -10.31 -7.17 13.62
N PRO A 64 -9.56 -6.59 14.58
CA PRO A 64 -8.35 -5.81 14.28
C PRO A 64 -7.41 -6.58 13.35
N VAL A 65 -6.64 -5.87 12.54
CA VAL A 65 -5.79 -6.49 11.50
C VAL A 65 -4.89 -7.59 12.07
N ILE A 66 -4.30 -7.38 13.25
CA ILE A 66 -3.44 -8.40 13.89
C ILE A 66 -4.25 -9.67 14.20
N ALA A 67 -5.43 -9.51 14.80
CA ALA A 67 -6.32 -10.64 15.08
C ALA A 67 -6.85 -11.26 13.78
N PHE A 68 -7.00 -10.44 12.75
CA PHE A 68 -7.41 -10.90 11.42
C PHE A 68 -6.37 -11.88 10.84
N TRP A 69 -5.09 -11.53 10.91
CA TRP A 69 -4.03 -12.42 10.44
C TRP A 69 -3.97 -13.71 11.23
N ASP A 70 -4.12 -13.64 12.55
CA ASP A 70 -4.12 -14.81 13.40
C ASP A 70 -5.30 -15.73 13.06
N LEU A 71 -6.48 -15.17 12.81
CA LEU A 71 -7.67 -15.94 12.44
C LEU A 71 -7.51 -16.61 11.08
N LEU A 72 -6.91 -15.95 10.12
CA LEU A 72 -6.64 -16.54 8.80
C LEU A 72 -5.69 -17.72 8.88
N ILE A 73 -4.68 -17.65 9.76
CA ILE A 73 -3.62 -18.64 9.86
C ILE A 73 -3.98 -19.74 10.83
N THR A 74 -4.58 -19.39 11.99
CA THR A 74 -4.75 -20.33 13.11
C THR A 74 -6.16 -20.86 13.29
N LEU A 75 -7.17 -20.18 12.75
CA LEU A 75 -8.58 -20.57 12.94
C LEU A 75 -9.34 -20.66 11.60
N PRO A 76 -8.95 -21.63 10.74
CA PRO A 76 -9.62 -21.78 9.44
C PRO A 76 -11.09 -22.17 9.57
N GLU A 77 -11.52 -22.64 10.76
CA GLU A 77 -12.87 -23.12 11.04
C GLU A 77 -13.82 -22.03 11.55
N ASN A 78 -13.37 -20.76 11.69
CA ASN A 78 -14.23 -19.69 12.19
C ASN A 78 -15.26 -19.30 11.12
N LYS A 79 -16.48 -19.80 11.27
CA LYS A 79 -17.56 -19.59 10.29
C LYS A 79 -17.99 -18.14 10.17
N GLU A 80 -18.05 -17.40 11.28
CA GLU A 80 -18.45 -15.98 11.25
C GLU A 80 -17.44 -15.15 10.52
N PHE A 81 -16.16 -15.39 10.79
CA PHE A 81 -15.06 -14.69 10.11
C PHE A 81 -15.07 -14.99 8.61
N LYS A 82 -15.25 -16.26 8.24
CA LYS A 82 -15.36 -16.68 6.84
C LYS A 82 -16.54 -16.00 6.14
N LYS A 83 -17.67 -15.85 6.82
CA LYS A 83 -18.83 -15.13 6.27
C LYS A 83 -18.52 -13.66 6.01
N LYS A 84 -17.87 -12.98 6.96
CA LYS A 84 -17.47 -11.58 6.82
C LYS A 84 -16.46 -11.40 5.70
N LEU A 85 -15.48 -12.30 5.63
CA LEU A 85 -14.48 -12.30 4.57
C LEU A 85 -15.14 -12.49 3.20
N LYS A 86 -16.10 -13.42 3.12
CA LYS A 86 -16.84 -13.69 1.88
C LYS A 86 -17.66 -12.48 1.42
N LYS A 87 -18.24 -11.72 2.35
CA LYS A 87 -18.94 -10.48 2.03
C LYS A 87 -17.98 -9.45 1.42
N LEU A 88 -16.75 -9.39 1.93
CA LEU A 88 -15.73 -8.47 1.44
C LEU A 88 -15.06 -8.96 0.15
N SER A 89 -15.19 -10.25 -0.18
CA SER A 89 -14.59 -10.79 -1.41
C SER A 89 -15.21 -10.21 -2.68
N GLY A 90 -16.37 -9.55 -2.57
CA GLY A 90 -16.96 -8.80 -3.66
C GLY A 90 -16.27 -7.48 -3.96
N TYR A 91 -15.43 -6.99 -3.04
CA TYR A 91 -14.63 -5.79 -3.26
C TYR A 91 -13.34 -6.15 -3.97
N ILE A 92 -12.90 -5.25 -4.87
CA ILE A 92 -11.63 -5.37 -5.58
C ILE A 92 -10.72 -4.19 -5.21
N ALA A 93 -9.46 -4.26 -5.60
CA ALA A 93 -8.48 -3.21 -5.29
C ALA A 93 -8.98 -1.82 -5.66
N LYS A 94 -9.62 -1.69 -6.81
CA LYS A 94 -10.16 -0.42 -7.30
C LYS A 94 -11.20 0.17 -6.33
N ASP A 95 -11.96 -0.68 -5.62
CA ASP A 95 -13.01 -0.22 -4.69
C ASP A 95 -12.44 0.32 -3.38
N ILE A 96 -11.26 -0.15 -2.97
CA ILE A 96 -10.71 0.16 -1.64
C ILE A 96 -9.45 1.02 -1.69
N MET A 97 -8.85 1.19 -2.86
CA MET A 97 -7.59 1.93 -3.00
C MET A 97 -7.74 3.40 -2.65
N SER A 98 -6.65 3.99 -2.18
CA SER A 98 -6.52 5.44 -2.04
C SER A 98 -5.95 6.03 -3.31
N THR A 99 -6.41 7.22 -3.68
CA THR A 99 -5.89 7.95 -4.84
C THR A 99 -5.18 9.25 -4.44
N ASP A 100 -5.20 9.60 -3.15
CA ASP A 100 -4.52 10.77 -2.62
C ASP A 100 -3.14 10.35 -2.07
N TYR A 101 -2.12 10.50 -2.87
CA TYR A 101 -0.75 10.20 -2.51
C TYR A 101 0.20 11.16 -3.25
N LEU A 102 1.39 11.34 -2.69
CA LEU A 102 2.40 12.18 -3.31
C LEU A 102 3.11 11.42 -4.43
N VAL A 103 3.17 12.03 -5.61
CA VAL A 103 3.89 11.47 -6.77
C VAL A 103 5.13 12.30 -7.03
N VAL A 104 6.26 11.66 -7.18
CA VAL A 104 7.54 12.29 -7.46
C VAL A 104 8.25 11.58 -8.61
N LYS A 105 9.28 12.22 -9.14
CA LYS A 105 10.11 11.65 -10.22
C LYS A 105 11.46 11.22 -9.69
N GLN A 106 12.10 10.29 -10.39
CA GLN A 106 13.43 9.79 -10.01
C GLN A 106 14.46 10.91 -9.93
N SER A 107 14.32 11.91 -10.80
CA SER A 107 15.27 13.03 -10.89
C SER A 107 14.97 14.18 -9.92
N ASP A 108 13.88 14.10 -9.17
CA ASP A 108 13.54 15.15 -8.22
C ASP A 108 14.59 15.26 -7.12
N ASP A 109 14.83 16.49 -6.67
CA ASP A 109 15.74 16.76 -5.56
C ASP A 109 15.16 16.20 -4.27
N LEU A 110 15.93 15.36 -3.60
CA LEU A 110 15.47 14.69 -2.39
C LEU A 110 15.06 15.66 -1.29
N ALA A 111 15.78 16.77 -1.13
CA ALA A 111 15.46 17.77 -0.12
C ALA A 111 14.04 18.35 -0.33
N ASN A 112 13.69 18.62 -1.59
CA ASN A 112 12.36 19.12 -1.93
C ASN A 112 11.27 18.08 -1.63
N VAL A 113 11.54 16.82 -1.91
CA VAL A 113 10.60 15.72 -1.63
C VAL A 113 10.39 15.56 -0.13
N ILE A 114 11.46 15.62 0.66
CA ILE A 114 11.37 15.57 2.12
C ILE A 114 10.48 16.70 2.64
N THR A 115 10.68 17.91 2.13
CA THR A 115 9.87 19.08 2.51
C THR A 115 8.39 18.84 2.19
N GLN A 116 8.08 18.33 1.01
CA GLN A 116 6.70 18.02 0.62
C GLN A 116 6.06 16.96 1.52
N ILE A 117 6.80 15.90 1.84
CA ILE A 117 6.30 14.83 2.72
C ILE A 117 5.96 15.42 4.10
N VAL A 118 6.86 16.22 4.67
CA VAL A 118 6.67 16.81 6.00
C VAL A 118 5.53 17.83 6.00
N GLU A 119 5.53 18.78 5.07
CA GLU A 119 4.55 19.86 5.04
C GLU A 119 3.14 19.37 4.70
N GLN A 120 3.02 18.43 3.78
CA GLN A 120 1.73 17.89 3.35
C GLN A 120 1.29 16.68 4.16
N LYS A 121 2.10 16.26 5.14
CA LYS A 121 1.80 15.17 6.08
C LYS A 121 1.60 13.83 5.41
N TYR A 122 2.32 13.56 4.33
CA TYR A 122 2.35 12.25 3.72
C TYR A 122 3.32 11.33 4.47
N ASN A 123 3.08 10.03 4.40
CA ASN A 123 3.95 9.03 5.00
C ASN A 123 4.92 8.42 3.99
N TYR A 124 4.64 8.61 2.71
CA TYR A 124 5.40 8.04 1.61
C TYR A 124 5.15 8.84 0.34
N ALA A 125 5.97 8.59 -0.66
CA ALA A 125 5.79 9.11 -2.02
C ALA A 125 5.98 7.98 -3.01
N LEU A 126 5.20 8.00 -4.08
CA LEU A 126 5.33 7.05 -5.18
C LEU A 126 6.18 7.67 -6.29
N VAL A 127 7.16 6.93 -6.77
CA VAL A 127 8.05 7.39 -7.84
C VAL A 127 7.48 6.88 -9.16
N VAL A 128 7.06 7.81 -10.03
CA VAL A 128 6.33 7.48 -11.25
C VAL A 128 7.01 8.16 -12.45
N GLU A 129 7.21 7.40 -13.52
CA GLU A 129 7.68 7.89 -14.80
C GLU A 129 6.72 7.39 -15.88
N ASN A 130 6.19 8.32 -16.70
CA ASN A 130 5.27 7.97 -17.78
C ASN A 130 4.10 7.09 -17.33
N ASP A 131 3.47 7.46 -16.20
CA ASP A 131 2.35 6.74 -15.57
C ASP A 131 2.71 5.34 -15.06
N SER A 132 3.98 4.96 -15.09
CA SER A 132 4.47 3.68 -14.58
C SER A 132 5.17 3.87 -13.25
N ILE A 133 4.83 3.02 -12.26
CA ILE A 133 5.46 3.07 -10.94
C ILE A 133 6.88 2.49 -11.02
N GLU A 134 7.84 3.26 -10.55
CA GLU A 134 9.26 2.88 -10.57
C GLU A 134 9.80 2.57 -9.17
N GLY A 135 9.22 3.15 -8.15
CA GLY A 135 9.70 2.96 -6.80
C GLY A 135 8.79 3.62 -5.77
N ILE A 136 9.19 3.49 -4.52
CA ILE A 136 8.51 4.10 -3.40
C ILE A 136 9.53 4.65 -2.42
N ILE A 137 9.21 5.78 -1.80
CA ILE A 137 10.00 6.36 -0.72
C ILE A 137 9.12 6.45 0.51
N THR A 138 9.53 5.83 1.61
CA THR A 138 8.84 5.96 2.90
C THR A 138 9.66 6.81 3.85
N LYS A 139 9.03 7.31 4.91
CA LYS A 139 9.74 8.01 5.99
C LYS A 139 10.87 7.16 6.58
N THR A 140 10.64 5.85 6.72
CA THR A 140 11.64 4.91 7.22
C THR A 140 12.86 4.86 6.29
N ASP A 141 12.63 4.81 4.97
CA ASP A 141 13.71 4.82 3.99
C ASP A 141 14.55 6.10 4.09
N LEU A 142 13.88 7.23 4.26
CA LEU A 142 14.56 8.52 4.39
C LEU A 142 15.44 8.55 5.63
N ILE A 143 14.93 8.06 6.76
CA ILE A 143 15.69 8.00 8.00
C ILE A 143 16.92 7.09 7.84
N LYS A 144 16.71 5.89 7.30
CA LYS A 144 17.81 4.91 7.15
C LYS A 144 18.88 5.35 6.17
N LYS A 145 18.48 5.95 5.05
CA LYS A 145 19.42 6.24 3.95
C LYS A 145 20.01 7.64 3.98
N CYS A 146 19.35 8.58 4.66
CA CYS A 146 19.81 9.95 4.74
C CYS A 146 20.59 10.29 6.00
N PHE A 147 20.35 9.55 7.08
CA PHE A 147 20.95 9.85 8.39
C PHE A 147 21.90 8.78 8.92
N ASN A 148 22.16 7.77 8.12
CA ASN A 148 23.14 6.70 8.45
C ASN A 148 24.38 6.80 7.58
#